data_d0e0050ece8e531de7319e081a241a3a
#
_entry.id   d0e0050ece8e531de7319e081a241a3a
#
_cell.length_a   1.000
_cell.length_b   1.000
_cell.length_c   1.000
_cell.angle_alpha   90.00
_cell.angle_beta   90.00
_cell.angle_gamma   90.00
#
_symmetry.space_group_name_H-M   'P 1'
#
loop_
_entity.id
_entity.type
_entity.pdbx_description
1 polymer ?
#
loop_
_entity_poly.entity_id
_entity_poly.type
_entity_poly.pdbx_seq_one_letter_code
_entity_poly.pdbx_strand_id
1 'polypeptide(L)'
;GAARAAYWTFLYELGFARIERAIEDGIRTLTGQPESDMVERVRSFFEEEARALLRPGAERAVQRHLQAGDQVALLTSSSCYLGGHFADLLGASHTLANRFEVDDRGRFTGEPVKPLCYGPGKVHYAQRLADELGADLSDCAFYTDSYADVPVLERVGHPVAVHPDPRL
;
A
#
# COMPACT_ATOMS: atom_id res chain seq x y z
N GLY A 1 -6.01 6.13 -20.80
CA GLY A 1 -4.61 6.09 -20.84
C GLY A 1 -3.89 7.25 -20.18
N ALA A 2 -2.76 7.63 -20.74
CA ALA A 2 -1.81 8.59 -20.14
C ALA A 2 -2.40 9.97 -19.80
N ALA A 3 -3.28 10.52 -20.63
CA ALA A 3 -3.92 11.82 -20.37
C ALA A 3 -4.79 11.81 -19.12
N ARG A 4 -5.45 10.68 -18.83
CA ARG A 4 -6.27 10.51 -17.63
C ARG A 4 -5.41 10.39 -16.37
N ALA A 5 -4.29 9.69 -16.46
CA ALA A 5 -3.31 9.61 -15.36
C ALA A 5 -2.71 10.99 -15.06
N ALA A 6 -2.28 11.73 -16.07
CA ALA A 6 -1.73 13.07 -15.92
C ALA A 6 -2.76 14.06 -15.31
N TYR A 7 -4.03 13.98 -15.70
CA TYR A 7 -5.11 14.77 -15.10
C TYR A 7 -5.29 14.48 -13.61
N TRP A 8 -5.29 13.20 -13.21
CA TRP A 8 -5.42 12.82 -11.80
C TRP A 8 -4.19 13.22 -10.99
N THR A 9 -2.97 13.11 -11.54
CA THR A 9 -1.74 13.60 -10.90
C THR A 9 -1.82 15.10 -10.65
N PHE A 10 -2.24 15.88 -11.67
CA PHE A 10 -2.42 17.31 -11.53
C PHE A 10 -3.44 17.71 -10.46
N LEU A 11 -4.61 17.02 -10.41
CA LEU A 11 -5.61 17.26 -9.37
C LEU A 11 -5.12 16.86 -7.98
N TYR A 12 -4.32 15.80 -7.89
CA TYR A 12 -3.71 15.36 -6.64
C TYR A 12 -2.73 16.42 -6.10
N GLU A 13 -1.87 16.93 -6.96
CA GLU A 13 -0.91 18.00 -6.61
C GLU A 13 -1.62 19.29 -6.17
N LEU A 14 -2.81 19.57 -6.69
CA LEU A 14 -3.63 20.71 -6.29
C LEU A 14 -4.51 20.44 -5.05
N GLY A 15 -4.48 19.22 -4.49
CA GLY A 15 -5.30 18.84 -3.33
C GLY A 15 -6.81 18.69 -3.62
N PHE A 16 -7.21 18.69 -4.89
CA PHE A 16 -8.63 18.57 -5.31
C PHE A 16 -9.07 17.13 -5.60
N ALA A 17 -8.12 16.19 -5.74
CA ALA A 17 -8.46 14.81 -6.03
C ALA A 17 -8.86 14.06 -4.74
N ARG A 18 -10.04 13.48 -4.74
CA ARG A 18 -10.44 12.47 -3.74
C ARG A 18 -9.85 11.13 -4.19
N ILE A 19 -8.66 10.83 -3.71
CA ILE A 19 -7.93 9.61 -4.08
C ILE A 19 -8.74 8.34 -3.75
N GLU A 20 -9.47 8.34 -2.63
CA GLU A 20 -10.35 7.21 -2.29
C GLU A 20 -11.36 6.91 -3.40
N ARG A 21 -11.97 7.94 -3.99
CA ARG A 21 -12.89 7.76 -5.12
C ARG A 21 -12.18 7.20 -6.35
N ALA A 22 -10.96 7.67 -6.62
CA ALA A 22 -10.19 7.15 -7.75
C ALA A 22 -9.82 5.67 -7.56
N ILE A 23 -9.51 5.26 -6.33
CA ILE A 23 -9.28 3.85 -5.97
C ILE A 23 -10.58 3.05 -6.19
N GLU A 24 -11.71 3.51 -5.64
CA GLU A 24 -13.01 2.84 -5.80
C GLU A 24 -13.43 2.74 -7.26
N ASP A 25 -13.32 3.82 -8.03
CA ASP A 25 -13.66 3.81 -9.46
C ASP A 25 -12.75 2.85 -10.25
N GLY A 26 -11.47 2.78 -9.88
CA GLY A 26 -10.54 1.81 -10.44
C GLY A 26 -10.99 0.37 -10.16
N ILE A 27 -11.39 0.06 -8.92
CA ILE A 27 -11.86 -1.26 -8.51
C ILE A 27 -13.17 -1.62 -9.24
N ARG A 28 -14.10 -0.67 -9.40
CA ARG A 28 -15.35 -0.90 -10.14
C ARG A 28 -15.12 -1.33 -11.59
N THR A 29 -14.03 -0.91 -12.22
CA THR A 29 -13.71 -1.35 -13.59
C THR A 29 -13.37 -2.84 -13.69
N LEU A 30 -13.11 -3.49 -12.57
CA LEU A 30 -12.81 -4.91 -12.48
C LEU A 30 -14.06 -5.79 -12.38
N THR A 31 -15.24 -5.21 -12.16
CA THR A 31 -16.49 -5.96 -11.94
C THR A 31 -16.66 -7.09 -12.95
N GLY A 32 -16.86 -8.31 -12.46
CA GLY A 32 -17.06 -9.52 -13.25
C GLY A 32 -15.79 -10.13 -13.86
N GLN A 33 -14.64 -9.47 -13.76
CA GLN A 33 -13.37 -10.04 -14.21
C GLN A 33 -12.91 -11.13 -13.23
N PRO A 34 -12.31 -12.24 -13.71
CA PRO A 34 -11.71 -13.25 -12.84
C PRO A 34 -10.56 -12.68 -12.01
N GLU A 35 -10.51 -13.03 -10.72
CA GLU A 35 -9.37 -12.67 -9.85
C GLU A 35 -8.06 -13.25 -10.39
N SER A 36 -8.09 -14.47 -10.95
CA SER A 36 -6.93 -15.12 -11.56
C SER A 36 -6.24 -14.27 -12.62
N ASP A 37 -7.03 -13.53 -13.43
CA ASP A 37 -6.47 -12.66 -14.47
C ASP A 37 -5.71 -11.47 -13.86
N MET A 38 -6.18 -10.96 -12.72
CA MET A 38 -5.48 -9.91 -11.98
C MET A 38 -4.17 -10.43 -11.39
N VAL A 39 -4.21 -11.59 -10.75
CA VAL A 39 -3.02 -12.25 -10.18
C VAL A 39 -1.95 -12.42 -11.24
N GLU A 40 -2.30 -12.95 -12.42
CA GLU A 40 -1.36 -13.18 -13.51
C GLU A 40 -0.80 -11.86 -14.08
N ARG A 41 -1.66 -10.87 -14.33
CA ARG A 41 -1.22 -9.55 -14.82
C ARG A 41 -0.30 -8.83 -13.84
N VAL A 42 -0.60 -8.90 -12.54
CA VAL A 42 0.23 -8.26 -11.51
C VAL A 42 1.56 -8.99 -11.37
N ARG A 43 1.56 -10.33 -11.47
CA ARG A 43 2.79 -11.13 -11.48
C ARG A 43 3.71 -10.73 -12.64
N SER A 44 3.18 -10.69 -13.86
CA SER A 44 3.95 -10.27 -15.06
C SER A 44 4.48 -8.85 -14.90
N PHE A 45 3.63 -7.91 -14.49
CA PHE A 45 4.03 -6.51 -14.24
C PHE A 45 5.13 -6.42 -13.17
N PHE A 46 5.01 -7.19 -12.09
CA PHE A 46 6.02 -7.19 -11.04
C PHE A 46 7.38 -7.67 -11.57
N GLU A 47 7.41 -8.79 -12.29
CA GLU A 47 8.66 -9.37 -12.82
C GLU A 47 9.30 -8.50 -13.92
N GLU A 48 8.49 -7.92 -14.79
CA GLU A 48 8.98 -7.19 -15.95
C GLU A 48 9.35 -5.72 -15.63
N GLU A 49 8.65 -5.09 -14.69
CA GLU A 49 8.77 -3.66 -14.47
C GLU A 49 8.94 -3.27 -12.98
N ALA A 50 8.00 -3.70 -12.12
CA ALA A 50 7.87 -3.10 -10.79
C ALA A 50 9.04 -3.45 -9.86
N ARG A 51 9.56 -4.66 -9.95
CA ARG A 51 10.70 -5.13 -9.14
C ARG A 51 11.93 -4.25 -9.27
N ALA A 52 12.21 -3.76 -10.49
CA ALA A 52 13.35 -2.89 -10.76
C ALA A 52 13.21 -1.49 -10.14
N LEU A 53 12.01 -1.10 -9.72
CA LEU A 53 11.75 0.19 -9.07
C LEU A 53 12.05 0.18 -7.56
N LEU A 54 12.38 -0.99 -6.99
CA LEU A 54 12.75 -1.07 -5.57
C LEU A 54 14.02 -0.25 -5.31
N ARG A 55 13.88 0.72 -4.42
CA ARG A 55 15.01 1.59 -4.05
C ARG A 55 15.99 0.82 -3.15
N PRO A 56 17.30 0.82 -3.45
CA PRO A 56 18.30 0.12 -2.63
C PRO A 56 18.33 0.58 -1.17
N GLY A 57 17.92 1.82 -0.91
CA GLY A 57 17.79 2.35 0.46
C GLY A 57 16.67 1.67 1.26
N ALA A 58 15.54 1.38 0.61
CA ALA A 58 14.42 0.68 1.24
C ALA A 58 14.81 -0.75 1.61
N GLU A 59 15.45 -1.47 0.67
CA GLU A 59 15.95 -2.83 0.91
C GLU A 59 16.91 -2.87 2.11
N ARG A 60 17.89 -1.96 2.17
CA ARG A 60 18.84 -1.88 3.29
C ARG A 60 18.15 -1.55 4.61
N ALA A 61 17.13 -0.69 4.61
CA ALA A 61 16.38 -0.37 5.81
C ALA A 61 15.62 -1.58 6.34
N VAL A 62 14.89 -2.28 5.46
CA VAL A 62 14.17 -3.51 5.81
C VAL A 62 15.13 -4.57 6.35
N GLN A 63 16.25 -4.82 5.69
CA GLN A 63 17.22 -5.82 6.13
C GLN A 63 17.81 -5.50 7.51
N ARG A 64 18.02 -4.22 7.85
CA ARG A 64 18.48 -3.83 9.20
C ARG A 64 17.44 -4.17 10.26
N HIS A 65 16.16 -3.92 10.00
CA HIS A 65 15.08 -4.26 10.91
C HIS A 65 14.97 -5.78 11.10
N LEU A 66 15.00 -6.54 10.02
CA LEU A 66 14.95 -8.00 10.07
C LEU A 66 16.14 -8.58 10.87
N GLN A 67 17.35 -8.04 10.69
CA GLN A 67 18.55 -8.45 11.43
C GLN A 67 18.47 -8.08 12.91
N ALA A 68 17.75 -7.02 13.27
CA ALA A 68 17.48 -6.65 14.65
C ALA A 68 16.39 -7.53 15.31
N GLY A 69 15.72 -8.37 14.53
CA GLY A 69 14.61 -9.22 15.01
C GLY A 69 13.25 -8.53 14.99
N ASP A 70 13.15 -7.37 14.34
CA ASP A 70 11.89 -6.64 14.23
C ASP A 70 10.93 -7.34 13.29
N GLN A 71 9.62 -7.22 13.58
CA GLN A 71 8.57 -7.57 12.62
C GLN A 71 8.45 -6.47 11.58
N VAL A 72 8.47 -6.85 10.31
CA VAL A 72 8.37 -5.90 9.19
C VAL A 72 7.05 -6.07 8.45
N ALA A 73 6.33 -4.98 8.26
CA ALA A 73 5.08 -4.92 7.51
C ALA A 73 5.19 -3.96 6.33
N LEU A 74 4.66 -4.36 5.17
CA LEU A 74 4.42 -3.45 4.07
C LEU A 74 3.03 -2.82 4.21
N LEU A 75 2.96 -1.50 4.40
CA LEU A 75 1.71 -0.74 4.50
C LEU A 75 1.57 0.15 3.25
N THR A 76 0.70 -0.23 2.33
CA THR A 76 0.61 0.40 1.01
C THR A 76 -0.82 0.70 0.57
N SER A 77 -0.99 1.78 -0.18
CA SER A 77 -2.27 2.11 -0.85
C SER A 77 -2.46 1.34 -2.18
N SER A 78 -1.51 0.51 -2.55
CA SER A 78 -1.63 -0.39 -3.70
C SER A 78 -2.56 -1.58 -3.40
N SER A 79 -2.76 -2.47 -4.36
CA SER A 79 -3.50 -3.72 -4.14
C SER A 79 -2.69 -4.74 -3.34
N CYS A 80 -3.37 -5.64 -2.64
CA CYS A 80 -2.74 -6.76 -1.95
C CYS A 80 -1.95 -7.68 -2.90
N TYR A 81 -2.36 -7.76 -4.17
CA TYR A 81 -1.65 -8.53 -5.20
C TYR A 81 -0.24 -8.01 -5.44
N LEU A 82 -0.08 -6.70 -5.69
CA LEU A 82 1.24 -6.11 -5.90
C LEU A 82 2.01 -5.98 -4.59
N GLY A 83 1.33 -5.59 -3.50
CA GLY A 83 1.93 -5.49 -2.18
C GLY A 83 2.53 -6.82 -1.70
N GLY A 84 1.84 -7.94 -1.94
CA GLY A 84 2.34 -9.28 -1.61
C GLY A 84 3.68 -9.58 -2.25
N HIS A 85 3.84 -9.33 -3.55
CA HIS A 85 5.12 -9.57 -4.25
C HIS A 85 6.27 -8.73 -3.69
N PHE A 86 6.02 -7.46 -3.31
CA PHE A 86 7.05 -6.65 -2.66
C PHE A 86 7.35 -7.11 -1.23
N ALA A 87 6.36 -7.56 -0.48
CA ALA A 87 6.56 -8.10 0.85
C ALA A 87 7.43 -9.35 0.80
N ASP A 88 7.13 -10.28 -0.11
CA ASP A 88 7.92 -11.49 -0.34
C ASP A 88 9.36 -11.16 -0.74
N LEU A 89 9.54 -10.22 -1.69
CA LEU A 89 10.87 -9.79 -2.13
C LEU A 89 11.70 -9.19 -1.00
N LEU A 90 11.07 -8.45 -0.10
CA LEU A 90 11.73 -7.78 1.03
C LEU A 90 11.88 -8.67 2.26
N GLY A 91 11.18 -9.81 2.33
CA GLY A 91 11.10 -10.65 3.51
C GLY A 91 10.19 -10.07 4.61
N ALA A 92 9.26 -9.17 4.24
CA ALA A 92 8.29 -8.64 5.18
C ALA A 92 7.22 -9.69 5.51
N SER A 93 6.93 -9.86 6.81
CA SER A 93 5.99 -10.90 7.27
C SER A 93 4.52 -10.53 7.06
N HIS A 94 4.22 -9.25 6.86
CA HIS A 94 2.86 -8.74 6.79
C HIS A 94 2.67 -7.80 5.62
N THR A 95 1.50 -7.90 4.98
CA THR A 95 1.07 -6.99 3.90
C THR A 95 -0.27 -6.36 4.26
N LEU A 96 -0.26 -5.05 4.46
CA LEU A 96 -1.41 -4.20 4.74
C LEU A 96 -1.67 -3.35 3.50
N ALA A 97 -2.70 -3.70 2.73
CA ALA A 97 -2.96 -3.15 1.40
C ALA A 97 -4.46 -3.14 1.09
N ASN A 98 -4.86 -2.47 0.02
CA ASN A 98 -6.23 -2.54 -0.45
C ASN A 98 -6.57 -3.95 -0.94
N ARG A 99 -7.69 -4.48 -0.44
CA ARG A 99 -8.27 -5.75 -0.87
C ARG A 99 -9.56 -5.48 -1.64
N PHE A 100 -9.87 -6.35 -2.58
CA PHE A 100 -11.06 -6.24 -3.41
C PHE A 100 -11.98 -7.43 -3.12
N GLU A 101 -13.28 -7.18 -3.12
CA GLU A 101 -14.24 -8.24 -2.89
C GLU A 101 -14.33 -9.15 -4.11
N VAL A 102 -14.35 -10.46 -3.85
CA VAL A 102 -14.45 -11.53 -4.85
C VAL A 102 -15.65 -12.40 -4.50
N ASP A 103 -16.48 -12.70 -5.48
CA ASP A 103 -17.64 -13.57 -5.33
C ASP A 103 -17.27 -15.07 -5.26
N ASP A 104 -18.25 -15.92 -4.97
CA ASP A 104 -18.06 -17.37 -4.87
C ASP A 104 -17.58 -18.05 -6.16
N ARG A 105 -17.59 -17.30 -7.29
CA ARG A 105 -17.11 -17.76 -8.60
C ARG A 105 -15.72 -17.28 -8.93
N GLY A 106 -15.04 -16.63 -7.96
CA GLY A 106 -13.71 -16.06 -8.14
C GLY A 106 -13.69 -14.83 -9.05
N ARG A 107 -14.77 -14.02 -9.05
CA ARG A 107 -14.87 -12.79 -9.84
C ARG A 107 -14.99 -11.58 -8.93
N PHE A 108 -14.35 -10.49 -9.34
CA PHE A 108 -14.47 -9.23 -8.60
C PHE A 108 -15.93 -8.72 -8.61
N THR A 109 -16.42 -8.33 -7.44
CA THR A 109 -17.73 -7.66 -7.30
C THR A 109 -17.68 -6.20 -7.78
N GLY A 110 -16.49 -5.61 -7.79
CA GLY A 110 -16.27 -4.19 -8.06
C GLY A 110 -16.25 -3.34 -6.80
N GLU A 111 -16.35 -3.96 -5.63
CA GLU A 111 -16.31 -3.27 -4.33
C GLU A 111 -14.97 -3.51 -3.61
N PRO A 112 -14.43 -2.48 -2.94
CA PRO A 112 -13.27 -2.64 -2.07
C PRO A 112 -13.67 -3.17 -0.70
N VAL A 113 -12.77 -3.92 -0.07
CA VAL A 113 -12.88 -4.19 1.37
C VAL A 113 -12.54 -2.93 2.14
N LYS A 114 -13.47 -2.49 3.00
CA LYS A 114 -13.31 -1.25 3.80
C LYS A 114 -12.67 -1.52 5.18
N PRO A 115 -12.00 -0.51 5.76
CA PRO A 115 -11.65 0.77 5.17
C PRO A 115 -10.60 0.65 4.07
N LEU A 116 -10.52 1.63 3.16
CA LEU A 116 -9.41 1.68 2.21
C LEU A 116 -8.07 1.88 2.94
N CYS A 117 -7.03 1.19 2.50
CA CYS A 117 -5.66 1.36 2.99
C CYS A 117 -5.04 2.64 2.39
N TYR A 118 -5.62 3.80 2.73
CA TYR A 118 -5.21 5.12 2.28
C TYR A 118 -5.45 6.16 3.39
N GLY A 119 -4.53 7.12 3.55
CA GLY A 119 -4.66 8.19 4.53
C GLY A 119 -5.02 7.68 5.94
N PRO A 120 -6.08 8.20 6.58
CA PRO A 120 -6.51 7.73 7.90
C PRO A 120 -6.82 6.24 7.98
N GLY A 121 -7.26 5.61 6.87
CA GLY A 121 -7.49 4.16 6.82
C GLY A 121 -6.24 3.34 7.08
N LYS A 122 -5.05 3.84 6.72
CA LYS A 122 -3.79 3.15 7.04
C LYS A 122 -3.56 3.03 8.55
N VAL A 123 -4.01 3.99 9.34
CA VAL A 123 -3.92 3.93 10.81
C VAL A 123 -4.71 2.73 11.33
N HIS A 124 -5.90 2.48 10.79
CA HIS A 124 -6.70 1.31 11.17
C HIS A 124 -5.94 -0.01 10.94
N TYR A 125 -5.29 -0.14 9.76
CA TYR A 125 -4.52 -1.34 9.45
C TYR A 125 -3.28 -1.48 10.33
N ALA A 126 -2.55 -0.39 10.56
CA ALA A 126 -1.36 -0.38 11.42
C ALA A 126 -1.72 -0.72 12.86
N GLN A 127 -2.77 -0.11 13.42
CA GLN A 127 -3.22 -0.37 14.79
C GLN A 127 -3.66 -1.83 14.95
N ARG A 128 -4.46 -2.35 14.02
CA ARG A 128 -4.91 -3.74 14.08
C ARG A 128 -3.72 -4.72 14.09
N LEU A 129 -2.71 -4.51 13.23
CA LEU A 129 -1.53 -5.35 13.24
C LEU A 129 -0.73 -5.22 14.55
N ALA A 130 -0.57 -4.00 15.06
CA ALA A 130 0.09 -3.78 16.35
C ALA A 130 -0.63 -4.54 17.48
N ASP A 131 -1.96 -4.46 17.53
CA ASP A 131 -2.78 -5.19 18.51
C ASP A 131 -2.62 -6.72 18.37
N GLU A 132 -2.62 -7.24 17.12
CA GLU A 132 -2.42 -8.68 16.82
C GLU A 132 -1.02 -9.17 17.27
N LEU A 133 -0.01 -8.32 17.21
CA LEU A 133 1.37 -8.62 17.60
C LEU A 133 1.68 -8.29 19.08
N GLY A 134 0.73 -7.68 19.80
CA GLY A 134 0.95 -7.21 21.16
C GLY A 134 1.97 -6.06 21.27
N ALA A 135 2.08 -5.25 20.20
CA ALA A 135 2.97 -4.10 20.11
C ALA A 135 2.20 -2.78 20.27
N ASP A 136 2.90 -1.71 20.64
CA ASP A 136 2.35 -0.35 20.61
C ASP A 136 2.90 0.41 19.39
N LEU A 137 2.08 1.23 18.76
CA LEU A 137 2.52 2.07 17.63
C LEU A 137 3.62 3.05 18.05
N SER A 138 3.66 3.45 19.33
CA SER A 138 4.76 4.27 19.88
C SER A 138 6.13 3.61 19.83
N ASP A 139 6.19 2.28 19.72
CA ASP A 139 7.43 1.53 19.58
C ASP A 139 7.77 1.21 18.12
N CYS A 140 6.89 1.60 17.18
CA CYS A 140 7.02 1.28 15.77
C CYS A 140 7.76 2.39 14.99
N ALA A 141 8.52 1.97 13.96
CA ALA A 141 9.05 2.86 12.94
C ALA A 141 8.17 2.81 11.69
N PHE A 142 7.92 3.97 11.08
CA PHE A 142 7.19 4.05 9.81
C PHE A 142 7.93 4.92 8.81
N TYR A 143 8.21 4.36 7.64
CA TYR A 143 8.95 4.98 6.54
C TYR A 143 8.00 5.31 5.41
N THR A 144 7.96 6.56 4.99
CA THR A 144 7.11 6.99 3.86
C THR A 144 7.68 8.21 3.14
N ASP A 145 7.26 8.40 1.89
CA ASP A 145 7.48 9.61 1.09
C ASP A 145 6.18 10.42 0.91
N SER A 146 5.05 9.90 1.35
CA SER A 146 3.72 10.42 1.01
C SER A 146 3.13 11.32 2.09
N TYR A 147 2.68 12.52 1.70
CA TYR A 147 1.90 13.39 2.58
C TYR A 147 0.59 12.74 3.07
N ALA A 148 -0.02 11.86 2.28
CA ALA A 148 -1.23 11.13 2.69
C ALA A 148 -1.00 10.23 3.92
N ASP A 149 0.23 9.96 4.28
CA ASP A 149 0.61 9.08 5.39
C ASP A 149 0.87 9.83 6.71
N VAL A 150 0.73 11.17 6.73
CA VAL A 150 0.81 11.98 7.96
C VAL A 150 0.01 11.39 9.13
N PRO A 151 -1.23 10.89 8.94
CA PRO A 151 -1.99 10.29 10.04
C PRO A 151 -1.30 9.08 10.70
N VAL A 152 -0.46 8.33 9.97
CA VAL A 152 0.34 7.23 10.54
C VAL A 152 1.59 7.76 11.21
N LEU A 153 2.30 8.71 10.56
CA LEU A 153 3.50 9.33 11.13
C LEU A 153 3.25 9.98 12.50
N GLU A 154 2.05 10.55 12.69
CA GLU A 154 1.62 11.15 13.96
C GLU A 154 1.34 10.13 15.08
N ARG A 155 1.25 8.84 14.75
CA ARG A 155 0.90 7.76 15.70
C ARG A 155 2.10 6.90 16.10
N VAL A 156 3.09 6.81 15.23
CA VAL A 156 4.27 5.98 15.49
C VAL A 156 5.32 6.72 16.30
N GLY A 157 6.12 5.99 17.10
CA GLY A 157 7.17 6.60 17.87
C GLY A 157 8.41 6.99 17.05
N HIS A 158 8.61 6.34 15.90
CA HIS A 158 9.77 6.59 15.03
C HIS A 158 9.32 6.91 13.59
N PRO A 159 8.77 8.14 13.35
CA PRO A 159 8.40 8.57 12.01
C PRO A 159 9.62 8.88 11.15
N VAL A 160 9.69 8.37 9.92
CA VAL A 160 10.81 8.58 9.00
C VAL A 160 10.30 9.01 7.62
N ALA A 161 10.52 10.26 7.27
CA ALA A 161 10.25 10.77 5.92
C ALA A 161 11.43 10.46 4.99
N VAL A 162 11.16 9.76 3.87
CA VAL A 162 12.18 9.31 2.90
C VAL A 162 11.89 9.91 1.55
N HIS A 163 12.73 10.83 1.08
CA HIS A 163 12.48 11.58 -0.17
C HIS A 163 11.05 12.16 -0.22
N PRO A 164 10.66 12.93 0.80
CA PRO A 164 9.27 13.27 1.04
C PRO A 164 8.65 14.12 -0.08
N ASP A 165 7.33 13.97 -0.23
CA ASP A 165 6.47 14.92 -0.92
C ASP A 165 6.74 16.33 -0.34
N PRO A 166 6.83 17.42 -1.17
CA PRO A 166 7.08 18.77 -0.68
C PRO A 166 6.11 19.27 0.39
N ARG A 167 4.98 18.61 0.58
CA ARG A 167 3.98 18.91 1.64
C ARG A 167 4.25 18.18 2.95
N LEU A 168 5.06 17.13 2.95
CA LEU A 168 5.46 16.34 4.11
C LEU A 168 6.67 16.95 4.79
#